data_e598039b6238f38e2bc6aa09acba86b7
#
_entry.id   e598039b6238f38e2bc6aa09acba86b7
#
_cell.length_a   1.000
_cell.length_b   1.000
_cell.length_c   1.000
_cell.angle_alpha   90.00
_cell.angle_beta   90.00
_cell.angle_gamma   90.00
#
_symmetry.space_group_name_H-M   'P 1'
#
loop_
_entity.id
_entity.type
_entity.pdbx_description
1 polymer ?
#
loop_
_entity_poly.entity_id
_entity_poly.type
_entity_poly.pdbx_seq_one_letter_code
_entity_poly.pdbx_strand_id
1 'polypeptide(L)'
;MSEFFSPYDADRPLMLKCSCGRDHTVADHHAEVSADAAAATLRQRSETREFELYSNEFIEATLVKALFPQDAVRRRFIKAVGKGTAMAAIASVLPVASMQAMAQEKQGALEKTNLKIGFIPITCATPLIMAHPLGFYSKQGLSVEVTKTAGWALIRDKMINKEYDATHFLSPMPLAISMGLGSNATPMNVATIQNVNGQAITLSLKHKDNRDPKNWKGFKFAIPFEYSMHNFLLRYYLAEAGLNPDTDVQLRVVPPAEMVANLRAGNIDGFLGPDPFNQRAVFDEVGFIHVLTRDLWN
;
A
#
# COMPACT_ATOMS: atom_id res chain seq x y z
N MET A 1 -26.51 19.37 12.85
CA MET A 1 -25.18 19.56 12.21
C MET A 1 -24.16 19.29 13.29
N SER A 2 -23.47 18.15 13.23
CA SER A 2 -22.41 17.82 14.17
C SER A 2 -21.16 18.59 13.75
N GLU A 3 -20.73 19.54 14.56
CA GLU A 3 -19.41 20.17 14.39
C GLU A 3 -18.32 19.10 14.53
N PHE A 4 -17.66 18.78 13.44
CA PHE A 4 -16.44 17.97 13.46
C PHE A 4 -15.32 18.81 14.09
N PHE A 5 -14.94 18.47 15.31
CA PHE A 5 -13.79 19.09 15.98
C PHE A 5 -12.50 18.59 15.34
N SER A 6 -11.64 19.51 14.92
CA SER A 6 -10.29 19.19 14.51
C SER A 6 -9.45 18.76 15.74
N PRO A 7 -8.85 17.57 15.75
CA PRO A 7 -7.97 17.17 16.86
C PRO A 7 -6.62 17.92 16.86
N TYR A 8 -6.41 18.86 15.94
CA TYR A 8 -5.16 19.62 15.76
C TYR A 8 -5.31 21.12 16.03
N ASP A 9 -6.37 21.53 16.73
CA ASP A 9 -6.56 22.92 17.16
C ASP A 9 -5.64 23.21 18.35
N ALA A 10 -4.51 23.94 18.08
CA ALA A 10 -3.50 24.23 19.06
C ALA A 10 -3.95 25.18 20.18
N ASP A 11 -5.07 25.91 19.99
CA ASP A 11 -5.61 26.87 20.95
C ASP A 11 -6.63 26.24 21.91
N ARG A 12 -6.94 24.96 21.76
CA ARG A 12 -7.80 24.23 22.70
C ARG A 12 -7.00 23.28 23.56
N PRO A 13 -7.01 23.44 24.90
CA PRO A 13 -6.46 22.43 25.77
C PRO A 13 -7.20 21.10 25.53
N LEU A 14 -6.44 20.01 25.36
CA LEU A 14 -6.97 18.65 25.32
C LEU A 14 -7.68 18.36 26.65
N MET A 15 -8.93 18.72 26.71
CA MET A 15 -9.82 18.30 27.79
C MET A 15 -10.16 16.85 27.53
N LEU A 16 -9.47 15.94 28.20
CA LEU A 16 -9.88 14.55 28.35
C LEU A 16 -11.21 14.54 29.14
N LYS A 17 -12.28 14.96 28.46
CA LYS A 17 -13.64 14.69 28.99
C LYS A 17 -13.84 13.19 28.80
N CYS A 18 -14.13 12.54 29.91
CA CYS A 18 -14.63 11.18 29.88
C CYS A 18 -15.79 11.11 28.87
N SER A 19 -15.87 10.06 28.10
CA SER A 19 -16.92 9.84 27.07
C SER A 19 -18.33 9.88 27.64
N CYS A 20 -18.49 9.76 28.97
CA CYS A 20 -19.76 9.85 29.69
C CYS A 20 -20.16 11.27 30.11
N GLY A 21 -19.28 12.28 29.98
CA GLY A 21 -19.57 13.69 30.34
C GLY A 21 -19.79 13.97 31.84
N ARG A 22 -19.43 13.05 32.72
CA ARG A 22 -19.58 13.20 34.19
C ARG A 22 -18.24 13.55 34.84
N ASP A 23 -18.27 14.24 35.96
CA ASP A 23 -17.11 14.44 36.81
C ASP A 23 -16.83 13.14 37.59
N HIS A 24 -15.63 12.59 37.43
CA HIS A 24 -15.20 11.35 38.05
C HIS A 24 -14.16 11.58 39.13
N THR A 25 -14.20 10.77 40.17
CA THR A 25 -13.09 10.67 41.13
C THR A 25 -11.91 9.89 40.46
N VAL A 26 -10.72 10.04 41.04
CA VAL A 26 -9.52 9.30 40.53
C VAL A 26 -9.74 7.78 40.56
N ALA A 27 -10.51 7.27 41.54
CA ALA A 27 -10.84 5.86 41.66
C ALA A 27 -11.81 5.40 40.56
N ASP A 28 -12.81 6.22 40.24
CA ASP A 28 -13.76 5.96 39.17
C ASP A 28 -13.06 5.96 37.81
N HIS A 29 -12.12 6.88 37.63
CA HIS A 29 -11.31 6.96 36.41
C HIS A 29 -10.46 5.69 36.19
N HIS A 30 -9.85 5.16 37.24
CA HIS A 30 -9.11 3.90 37.18
C HIS A 30 -10.00 2.70 36.89
N ALA A 31 -11.21 2.66 37.42
CA ALA A 31 -12.18 1.60 37.15
C ALA A 31 -12.69 1.64 35.72
N GLU A 32 -12.95 2.83 35.15
CA GLU A 32 -13.37 3.00 33.75
C GLU A 32 -12.26 2.69 32.79
N VAL A 33 -11.03 3.17 33.02
CA VAL A 33 -9.85 2.84 32.17
C VAL A 33 -9.61 1.33 32.13
N SER A 34 -9.84 0.63 33.28
CA SER A 34 -9.73 -0.83 33.35
C SER A 34 -10.85 -1.53 32.57
N ALA A 35 -12.08 -1.00 32.63
CA ALA A 35 -13.21 -1.54 31.87
C ALA A 35 -13.07 -1.28 30.36
N ASP A 36 -12.62 -0.09 29.98
CA ASP A 36 -12.35 0.26 28.60
C ASP A 36 -11.16 -0.55 28.00
N ALA A 37 -10.12 -0.80 28.79
CA ALA A 37 -9.02 -1.68 28.40
C ALA A 37 -9.47 -3.13 28.19
N ALA A 38 -10.35 -3.64 29.06
CA ALA A 38 -10.96 -4.97 28.90
C ALA A 38 -11.86 -5.04 27.67
N ALA A 39 -12.68 -4.00 27.45
CA ALA A 39 -13.54 -3.90 26.25
C ALA A 39 -12.71 -3.77 24.97
N ALA A 40 -11.63 -2.99 24.98
CA ALA A 40 -10.69 -2.88 23.87
C ALA A 40 -10.02 -4.23 23.55
N THR A 41 -9.62 -4.99 24.58
CA THR A 41 -9.04 -6.33 24.42
C THR A 41 -10.05 -7.31 23.82
N LEU A 42 -11.32 -7.23 24.23
CA LEU A 42 -12.39 -8.06 23.66
C LEU A 42 -12.69 -7.68 22.20
N ARG A 43 -12.73 -6.38 21.88
CA ARG A 43 -12.87 -5.90 20.49
C ARG A 43 -11.70 -6.37 19.63
N GLN A 44 -10.47 -6.21 20.09
CA GLN A 44 -9.28 -6.66 19.38
C GLN A 44 -9.29 -8.19 19.13
N ARG A 45 -9.78 -9.00 20.08
CA ARG A 45 -9.97 -10.43 19.90
C ARG A 45 -11.06 -10.77 18.85
N SER A 46 -12.16 -10.00 18.85
CA SER A 46 -13.21 -10.19 17.83
C SER A 46 -12.75 -9.78 16.45
N GLU A 47 -12.05 -8.66 16.33
CA GLU A 47 -11.46 -8.18 15.08
C GLU A 47 -10.39 -9.14 14.54
N THR A 48 -9.54 -9.70 15.42
CA THR A 48 -8.55 -10.72 15.03
C THR A 48 -9.22 -11.98 14.51
N ARG A 49 -10.30 -12.43 15.16
CA ARG A 49 -11.06 -13.61 14.74
C ARG A 49 -11.81 -13.37 13.42
N GLU A 50 -12.37 -12.18 13.24
CA GLU A 50 -12.98 -11.77 11.97
C GLU A 50 -11.94 -11.70 10.85
N PHE A 51 -10.79 -11.10 11.12
CA PHE A 51 -9.69 -11.04 10.17
C PHE A 51 -9.16 -12.43 9.79
N GLU A 52 -9.04 -13.36 10.74
CA GLU A 52 -8.65 -14.74 10.47
C GLU A 52 -9.69 -15.47 9.62
N LEU A 53 -10.97 -15.25 9.84
CA LEU A 53 -12.04 -15.80 9.02
C LEU A 53 -11.99 -15.26 7.58
N TYR A 54 -11.87 -13.94 7.41
CA TYR A 54 -11.74 -13.33 6.08
C TYR A 54 -10.47 -13.76 5.36
N SER A 55 -9.34 -13.88 6.07
CA SER A 55 -8.08 -14.34 5.46
C SER A 55 -8.17 -15.79 5.01
N ASN A 56 -8.81 -16.66 5.78
CA ASN A 56 -9.03 -18.05 5.42
C ASN A 56 -9.97 -18.19 4.22
N GLU A 57 -11.07 -17.43 4.18
CA GLU A 57 -11.97 -17.39 3.02
C GLU A 57 -11.28 -16.86 1.75
N PHE A 58 -10.42 -15.85 1.89
CA PHE A 58 -9.64 -15.32 0.78
C PHE A 58 -8.60 -16.33 0.26
N ILE A 59 -7.91 -17.01 1.17
CA ILE A 59 -6.94 -18.08 0.83
C ILE A 59 -7.66 -19.23 0.13
N GLU A 60 -8.80 -19.67 0.66
CA GLU A 60 -9.65 -20.70 0.05
C GLU A 60 -10.07 -20.32 -1.37
N ALA A 61 -10.63 -19.12 -1.54
CA ALA A 61 -11.07 -18.64 -2.85
C ALA A 61 -9.90 -18.54 -3.85
N THR A 62 -8.73 -18.13 -3.39
CA THR A 62 -7.53 -18.01 -4.22
C THR A 62 -6.99 -19.37 -4.64
N LEU A 63 -6.92 -20.34 -3.72
CA LEU A 63 -6.48 -21.71 -4.00
C LEU A 63 -7.46 -22.42 -4.95
N VAL A 64 -8.76 -22.30 -4.71
CA VAL A 64 -9.80 -22.86 -5.59
C VAL A 64 -9.71 -22.25 -6.99
N LYS A 65 -9.46 -20.95 -7.11
CA LYS A 65 -9.29 -20.28 -8.40
C LYS A 65 -8.00 -20.73 -9.12
N ALA A 66 -6.92 -20.94 -8.39
CA ALA A 66 -5.65 -21.41 -8.95
C ALA A 66 -5.74 -22.86 -9.44
N LEU A 67 -6.39 -23.74 -8.68
CA LEU A 67 -6.57 -25.16 -9.04
C LEU A 67 -7.62 -25.37 -10.14
N PHE A 68 -8.63 -24.49 -10.21
CA PHE A 68 -9.72 -24.57 -11.19
C PHE A 68 -9.86 -23.23 -11.94
N PRO A 69 -8.95 -22.92 -12.86
CA PRO A 69 -8.96 -21.65 -13.59
C PRO A 69 -10.20 -21.46 -14.47
N GLN A 70 -10.83 -22.55 -14.93
CA GLN A 70 -12.05 -22.49 -15.72
C GLN A 70 -13.29 -22.34 -14.83
N ASP A 71 -14.06 -21.28 -15.03
CA ASP A 71 -15.25 -20.94 -14.22
C ASP A 71 -16.31 -22.05 -14.15
N ALA A 72 -16.52 -22.77 -15.25
CA ALA A 72 -17.49 -23.85 -15.29
C ALA A 72 -17.07 -25.06 -14.43
N VAL A 73 -15.77 -25.37 -14.41
CA VAL A 73 -15.18 -26.46 -13.61
C VAL A 73 -15.19 -26.07 -12.13
N ARG A 74 -14.79 -24.85 -11.84
CA ARG A 74 -14.79 -24.30 -10.48
C ARG A 74 -16.19 -24.29 -9.86
N ARG A 75 -17.21 -23.84 -10.60
CA ARG A 75 -18.60 -23.86 -10.14
C ARG A 75 -19.11 -25.28 -9.88
N ARG A 76 -18.74 -26.25 -10.70
CA ARG A 76 -19.08 -27.67 -10.48
C ARG A 76 -18.41 -28.21 -9.22
N PHE A 77 -17.14 -27.92 -9.00
CA PHE A 77 -16.39 -28.30 -7.81
C PHE A 77 -17.04 -27.71 -6.55
N ILE A 78 -17.27 -26.39 -6.50
CA ILE A 78 -17.90 -25.72 -5.34
C ILE A 78 -19.32 -26.26 -5.06
N LYS A 79 -20.08 -26.58 -6.10
CA LYS A 79 -21.41 -27.20 -5.93
C LYS A 79 -21.33 -28.63 -5.38
N ALA A 80 -20.33 -29.39 -5.76
CA ALA A 80 -20.15 -30.77 -5.31
C ALA A 80 -19.67 -30.87 -3.87
N VAL A 81 -18.81 -29.95 -3.44
CA VAL A 81 -18.12 -30.00 -2.14
C VAL A 81 -18.79 -29.10 -1.09
N GLY A 82 -19.54 -28.08 -1.53
CA GLY A 82 -20.16 -27.09 -0.66
C GLY A 82 -19.20 -25.94 -0.27
N LYS A 83 -19.80 -24.79 0.10
CA LYS A 83 -19.02 -23.67 0.65
C LYS A 83 -18.52 -24.03 2.06
N GLY A 84 -17.25 -23.78 2.33
CA GLY A 84 -16.62 -24.03 3.63
C GLY A 84 -16.03 -25.44 3.79
N THR A 85 -16.25 -26.36 2.84
CA THR A 85 -15.63 -27.70 2.85
C THR A 85 -14.63 -27.88 1.72
N ALA A 86 -14.48 -26.87 0.86
CA ALA A 86 -13.55 -26.91 -0.28
C ALA A 86 -12.09 -27.04 0.19
N MET A 87 -11.69 -26.38 1.27
CA MET A 87 -10.36 -26.56 1.86
C MET A 87 -10.15 -27.96 2.44
N ALA A 88 -11.15 -28.56 3.08
CA ALA A 88 -11.06 -29.92 3.59
C ALA A 88 -10.91 -30.92 2.44
N ALA A 89 -11.64 -30.73 1.34
CA ALA A 89 -11.53 -31.56 0.15
C ALA A 89 -10.17 -31.39 -0.56
N ILE A 90 -9.65 -30.16 -0.64
CA ILE A 90 -8.32 -29.86 -1.19
C ILE A 90 -7.25 -30.48 -0.28
N ALA A 91 -7.37 -30.33 1.04
CA ALA A 91 -6.44 -30.89 2.01
C ALA A 91 -6.41 -32.44 2.05
N SER A 92 -7.51 -33.09 1.62
CA SER A 92 -7.56 -34.55 1.51
C SER A 92 -6.77 -35.10 0.31
N VAL A 93 -6.55 -34.26 -0.70
CA VAL A 93 -5.84 -34.63 -1.95
C VAL A 93 -4.42 -34.02 -1.99
N LEU A 94 -4.27 -32.83 -1.45
CA LEU A 94 -2.97 -32.15 -1.32
C LEU A 94 -2.50 -32.25 0.12
N PRO A 95 -1.26 -32.66 0.39
CA PRO A 95 -0.71 -32.75 1.74
C PRO A 95 -0.43 -31.36 2.34
N VAL A 96 -1.49 -30.53 2.47
CA VAL A 96 -1.38 -29.15 2.97
C VAL A 96 -0.80 -29.11 4.38
N ALA A 97 -1.19 -30.07 5.24
CA ALA A 97 -0.62 -30.21 6.58
C ALA A 97 0.87 -30.55 6.56
N SER A 98 1.31 -31.41 5.63
CA SER A 98 2.73 -31.71 5.46
C SER A 98 3.49 -30.55 4.79
N MET A 99 2.86 -29.77 3.93
CA MET A 99 3.46 -28.54 3.40
C MET A 99 3.60 -27.46 4.49
N GLN A 100 2.61 -27.33 5.38
CA GLN A 100 2.69 -26.43 6.54
C GLN A 100 3.75 -26.94 7.55
N ALA A 101 3.83 -28.24 7.83
CA ALA A 101 4.86 -28.83 8.66
C ALA A 101 6.25 -28.63 8.04
N MET A 102 6.41 -28.84 6.74
CA MET A 102 7.68 -28.60 6.03
C MET A 102 8.05 -27.10 6.01
N ALA A 103 7.08 -26.20 5.99
CA ALA A 103 7.33 -24.76 6.11
C ALA A 103 7.75 -24.37 7.54
N GLN A 104 7.26 -25.10 8.56
CA GLN A 104 7.65 -24.90 9.95
C GLN A 104 8.97 -25.62 10.31
N GLU A 105 9.23 -26.81 9.75
CA GLU A 105 10.45 -27.56 10.02
C GLU A 105 11.71 -26.99 9.36
N LYS A 106 11.59 -26.19 8.32
CA LYS A 106 12.73 -25.58 7.63
C LYS A 106 12.99 -24.13 8.05
N GLN A 107 12.92 -23.80 9.31
CA GLN A 107 13.73 -22.70 9.81
C GLN A 107 15.15 -23.21 10.07
N GLY A 108 15.90 -23.46 8.98
CA GLY A 108 17.35 -23.56 9.06
C GLY A 108 17.92 -22.29 9.65
N ALA A 109 19.19 -22.36 10.10
CA ALA A 109 19.87 -21.14 10.54
C ALA A 109 19.75 -20.05 9.47
N LEU A 110 19.34 -18.85 9.89
CA LEU A 110 19.21 -17.72 8.96
C LEU A 110 20.61 -17.43 8.36
N GLU A 111 20.67 -17.30 7.05
CA GLU A 111 21.91 -16.97 6.34
C GLU A 111 22.44 -15.59 6.77
N LYS A 112 21.54 -14.65 7.03
CA LYS A 112 21.82 -13.29 7.46
C LYS A 112 20.74 -12.80 8.42
N THR A 113 21.14 -12.35 9.58
CA THR A 113 20.23 -11.83 10.61
C THR A 113 20.14 -10.31 10.63
N ASN A 114 21.24 -9.62 10.25
CA ASN A 114 21.31 -8.16 10.21
C ASN A 114 20.98 -7.71 8.80
N LEU A 115 19.80 -7.07 8.62
CA LEU A 115 19.30 -6.64 7.32
C LEU A 115 19.16 -5.12 7.28
N LYS A 116 19.46 -4.55 6.13
CA LYS A 116 19.21 -3.14 5.82
C LYS A 116 18.12 -3.04 4.77
N ILE A 117 17.00 -2.41 5.12
CA ILE A 117 15.82 -2.30 4.26
C ILE A 117 15.54 -0.84 3.95
N GLY A 118 15.50 -0.51 2.64
CA GLY A 118 15.16 0.83 2.17
C GLY A 118 13.68 1.03 1.93
N PHE A 119 13.18 2.25 2.16
CA PHE A 119 11.80 2.60 1.84
C PHE A 119 11.65 4.07 1.44
N ILE A 120 10.60 4.36 0.67
CA ILE A 120 10.10 5.72 0.45
C ILE A 120 8.95 5.97 1.44
N PRO A 121 8.85 7.15 2.07
CA PRO A 121 7.82 7.44 3.07
C PRO A 121 6.45 7.67 2.42
N ILE A 122 5.82 6.60 2.02
CA ILE A 122 4.49 6.53 1.44
C ILE A 122 3.65 5.47 2.17
N THR A 123 2.33 5.56 2.07
CA THR A 123 1.40 4.64 2.76
C THR A 123 1.61 3.18 2.37
N CYS A 124 2.02 2.93 1.11
CA CYS A 124 2.31 1.58 0.63
C CYS A 124 3.45 0.88 1.40
N ALA A 125 4.39 1.64 1.98
CA ALA A 125 5.50 1.09 2.76
C ALA A 125 5.15 0.80 4.23
N THR A 126 3.92 1.12 4.65
CA THR A 126 3.48 0.97 6.05
C THR A 126 3.74 -0.43 6.63
N PRO A 127 3.44 -1.55 5.95
CA PRO A 127 3.69 -2.89 6.51
C PRO A 127 5.17 -3.09 6.85
N LEU A 128 6.06 -2.69 5.95
CA LEU A 128 7.51 -2.79 6.12
C LEU A 128 8.01 -1.92 7.27
N ILE A 129 7.52 -0.67 7.35
CA ILE A 129 7.93 0.29 8.39
C ILE A 129 7.43 -0.17 9.76
N MET A 130 6.15 -0.54 9.85
CA MET A 130 5.50 -0.91 11.10
C MET A 130 5.96 -2.26 11.65
N ALA A 131 6.45 -3.16 10.79
CA ALA A 131 7.03 -4.43 11.23
C ALA A 131 8.19 -4.25 12.23
N HIS A 132 8.91 -3.11 12.15
CA HIS A 132 10.01 -2.82 13.06
C HIS A 132 9.52 -2.48 14.49
N PRO A 133 8.71 -1.42 14.73
CA PRO A 133 8.25 -1.07 16.08
C PRO A 133 7.30 -2.10 16.69
N LEU A 134 6.59 -2.89 15.85
CA LEU A 134 5.72 -3.97 16.33
C LEU A 134 6.47 -5.26 16.64
N GLY A 135 7.78 -5.30 16.45
CA GLY A 135 8.66 -6.43 16.80
C GLY A 135 8.49 -7.65 15.89
N PHE A 136 7.89 -7.50 14.69
CA PHE A 136 7.73 -8.63 13.77
C PHE A 136 9.07 -9.16 13.25
N TYR A 137 10.03 -8.28 12.98
CA TYR A 137 11.36 -8.68 12.55
C TYR A 137 12.09 -9.44 13.67
N SER A 138 12.09 -8.94 14.90
CA SER A 138 12.77 -9.59 16.03
C SER A 138 12.16 -10.94 16.40
N LYS A 139 10.83 -11.11 16.24
CA LYS A 139 10.16 -12.41 16.40
C LYS A 139 10.64 -13.47 15.41
N GLN A 140 11.19 -13.05 14.28
CA GLN A 140 11.80 -13.93 13.26
C GLN A 140 13.32 -14.02 13.40
N GLY A 141 13.90 -13.52 14.49
CA GLY A 141 15.34 -13.51 14.71
C GLY A 141 16.12 -12.52 13.85
N LEU A 142 15.43 -11.52 13.27
CA LEU A 142 16.01 -10.52 12.39
C LEU A 142 16.28 -9.20 13.14
N SER A 143 17.47 -8.66 12.96
CA SER A 143 17.82 -7.29 13.31
C SER A 143 17.76 -6.42 12.04
N VAL A 144 16.77 -5.55 11.93
CA VAL A 144 16.50 -4.79 10.71
C VAL A 144 16.73 -3.31 10.91
N GLU A 145 17.62 -2.72 10.10
CA GLU A 145 17.74 -1.28 9.93
C GLU A 145 16.77 -0.83 8.83
N VAL A 146 15.76 -0.04 9.20
CA VAL A 146 14.77 0.49 8.25
C VAL A 146 15.16 1.90 7.86
N THR A 147 15.62 2.09 6.61
CA THR A 147 16.23 3.33 6.14
C THR A 147 15.34 4.09 5.16
N LYS A 148 14.98 5.33 5.52
CA LYS A 148 14.27 6.25 4.62
C LYS A 148 15.17 6.67 3.45
N THR A 149 14.63 6.62 2.24
CA THR A 149 15.32 7.00 1.00
C THR A 149 14.53 8.07 0.25
N ALA A 150 15.22 8.97 -0.43
CA ALA A 150 14.61 10.15 -1.04
C ALA A 150 13.78 9.84 -2.30
N GLY A 151 14.14 8.82 -3.08
CA GLY A 151 13.47 8.51 -4.33
C GLY A 151 13.83 7.13 -4.88
N TRP A 152 13.06 6.67 -5.86
CA TRP A 152 13.20 5.32 -6.41
C TRP A 152 14.47 5.08 -7.21
N ALA A 153 15.02 6.08 -7.87
CA ALA A 153 16.33 5.96 -8.53
C ALA A 153 17.42 5.57 -7.52
N LEU A 154 17.46 6.27 -6.37
CA LEU A 154 18.42 5.98 -5.31
C LEU A 154 18.19 4.60 -4.66
N ILE A 155 16.94 4.20 -4.45
CA ILE A 155 16.63 2.85 -3.96
C ILE A 155 17.11 1.78 -4.94
N ARG A 156 16.84 1.94 -6.25
CA ARG A 156 17.33 1.04 -7.27
C ARG A 156 18.84 0.89 -7.20
N ASP A 157 19.56 2.02 -7.17
CA ASP A 157 21.02 2.01 -7.17
C ASP A 157 21.58 1.34 -5.92
N LYS A 158 20.99 1.60 -4.75
CA LYS A 158 21.37 0.94 -3.49
C LYS A 158 21.09 -0.55 -3.47
N MET A 159 20.02 -1.00 -4.11
CA MET A 159 19.75 -2.44 -4.28
C MET A 159 20.75 -3.10 -5.23
N ILE A 160 21.03 -2.48 -6.38
CA ILE A 160 22.01 -2.98 -7.36
C ILE A 160 23.41 -3.06 -6.73
N ASN A 161 23.79 -2.05 -5.97
CA ASN A 161 25.07 -1.98 -5.28
C ASN A 161 25.15 -2.84 -3.99
N LYS A 162 24.06 -3.57 -3.66
CA LYS A 162 23.98 -4.42 -2.45
C LYS A 162 24.14 -3.64 -1.13
N GLU A 163 23.84 -2.34 -1.15
CA GLU A 163 23.78 -1.54 0.07
C GLU A 163 22.50 -1.81 0.88
N TYR A 164 21.44 -2.25 0.23
CA TYR A 164 20.22 -2.75 0.82
C TYR A 164 20.06 -4.25 0.56
N ASP A 165 19.59 -4.96 1.55
CA ASP A 165 19.25 -6.38 1.45
C ASP A 165 17.85 -6.60 0.86
N ALA A 166 16.95 -5.66 1.17
CA ALA A 166 15.60 -5.63 0.65
C ALA A 166 15.09 -4.20 0.56
N THR A 167 14.02 -4.01 -0.18
CA THR A 167 13.37 -2.71 -0.26
C THR A 167 11.91 -2.85 -0.69
N HIS A 168 11.14 -1.78 -0.47
CA HIS A 168 9.85 -1.57 -1.08
C HIS A 168 10.03 -1.00 -2.49
N PHE A 169 9.56 -1.74 -3.49
CA PHE A 169 9.52 -1.29 -4.88
C PHE A 169 8.10 -1.06 -5.38
N LEU A 170 7.97 -0.19 -6.37
CA LEU A 170 6.77 -0.08 -7.18
C LEU A 170 6.74 -1.22 -8.22
N SER A 171 5.58 -1.77 -8.49
CA SER A 171 5.39 -2.60 -9.67
C SER A 171 5.47 -1.69 -10.92
N PRO A 172 6.15 -2.05 -11.99
CA PRO A 172 6.93 -3.26 -12.26
C PRO A 172 8.46 -3.07 -12.12
N MET A 173 8.95 -2.22 -11.24
CA MET A 173 10.39 -1.92 -11.10
C MET A 173 11.29 -3.16 -10.99
N PRO A 174 10.97 -4.22 -10.19
CA PRO A 174 11.82 -5.39 -10.13
C PRO A 174 12.02 -6.07 -11.47
N LEU A 175 10.95 -6.10 -12.29
CA LEU A 175 11.03 -6.64 -13.66
C LEU A 175 11.91 -5.76 -14.56
N ALA A 176 11.69 -4.44 -14.52
CA ALA A 176 12.47 -3.48 -15.32
C ALA A 176 13.98 -3.57 -14.99
N ILE A 177 14.35 -3.64 -13.71
CA ILE A 177 15.74 -3.79 -13.27
C ILE A 177 16.31 -5.13 -13.73
N SER A 178 15.55 -6.22 -13.61
CA SER A 178 16.00 -7.54 -14.06
C SER A 178 16.23 -7.61 -15.58
N MET A 179 15.47 -6.82 -16.35
CA MET A 179 15.63 -6.68 -17.80
C MET A 179 16.70 -5.65 -18.21
N GLY A 180 17.28 -4.92 -17.28
CA GLY A 180 18.26 -3.87 -17.58
C GLY A 180 17.66 -2.58 -18.12
N LEU A 181 16.38 -2.32 -17.86
CA LEU A 181 15.73 -1.08 -18.29
C LEU A 181 16.09 0.05 -17.34
N GLY A 182 16.79 1.05 -17.83
CA GLY A 182 17.26 2.21 -17.06
C GLY A 182 18.35 1.91 -16.03
N SER A 183 18.94 0.73 -16.07
CA SER A 183 20.07 0.31 -15.24
C SER A 183 20.76 -0.91 -15.86
N ASN A 184 21.87 -1.35 -15.24
CA ASN A 184 22.42 -2.67 -15.57
C ASN A 184 21.43 -3.76 -15.19
N ALA A 185 21.31 -4.79 -16.05
CA ALA A 185 20.47 -5.96 -15.76
C ALA A 185 20.94 -6.64 -14.47
N THR A 186 20.08 -6.64 -13.47
CA THR A 186 20.36 -7.24 -12.17
C THR A 186 19.12 -8.05 -11.73
N PRO A 187 19.22 -9.37 -11.58
CA PRO A 187 18.11 -10.19 -11.17
C PRO A 187 17.53 -9.73 -9.81
N MET A 188 16.23 -9.50 -9.77
CA MET A 188 15.51 -9.12 -8.57
C MET A 188 14.50 -10.21 -8.19
N ASN A 189 14.47 -10.56 -6.92
CA ASN A 189 13.49 -11.48 -6.37
C ASN A 189 12.38 -10.69 -5.67
N VAL A 190 11.13 -11.03 -5.98
CA VAL A 190 9.96 -10.43 -5.32
C VAL A 190 9.52 -11.38 -4.20
N ALA A 191 9.77 -10.98 -2.96
CA ALA A 191 9.42 -11.78 -1.80
C ALA A 191 7.91 -11.78 -1.53
N THR A 192 7.25 -10.63 -1.72
CA THR A 192 5.81 -10.47 -1.50
C THR A 192 5.25 -9.25 -2.21
N ILE A 193 3.95 -9.25 -2.43
CA ILE A 193 3.18 -8.06 -2.83
C ILE A 193 2.47 -7.57 -1.59
N GLN A 194 2.87 -6.39 -1.08
CA GLN A 194 2.37 -5.86 0.18
C GLN A 194 0.96 -5.27 0.08
N ASN A 195 0.64 -4.68 -1.07
CA ASN A 195 -0.63 -4.00 -1.31
C ASN A 195 -0.87 -3.80 -2.80
N VAL A 196 -2.11 -3.46 -3.14
CA VAL A 196 -2.55 -3.13 -4.48
C VAL A 196 -3.35 -1.82 -4.45
N ASN A 197 -3.33 -1.05 -5.56
CA ASN A 197 -4.02 0.24 -5.69
C ASN A 197 -3.55 1.32 -4.69
N GLY A 198 -4.43 2.26 -4.31
CA GLY A 198 -4.15 3.31 -3.32
C GLY A 198 -3.41 4.52 -3.90
N GLN A 199 -3.61 4.83 -5.19
CA GLN A 199 -2.98 5.94 -5.88
C GLN A 199 -4.01 6.70 -6.71
N ALA A 200 -3.66 7.90 -7.15
CA ALA A 200 -4.58 8.75 -7.89
C ALA A 200 -3.86 9.66 -8.89
N ILE A 201 -4.61 10.08 -9.92
CA ILE A 201 -4.28 11.27 -10.68
C ILE A 201 -4.84 12.46 -9.90
N THR A 202 -3.95 13.34 -9.46
CA THR A 202 -4.27 14.57 -8.76
C THR A 202 -3.93 15.75 -9.65
N LEU A 203 -4.88 16.66 -9.84
CA LEU A 203 -4.72 17.87 -10.63
C LEU A 203 -4.69 19.12 -9.76
N SER A 204 -4.03 20.17 -10.25
CA SER A 204 -4.09 21.50 -9.66
C SER A 204 -5.52 22.04 -9.68
N LEU A 205 -5.92 22.77 -8.63
CA LEU A 205 -7.24 23.41 -8.54
C LEU A 205 -7.57 24.32 -9.71
N LYS A 206 -6.58 24.90 -10.40
CA LYS A 206 -6.78 25.72 -11.61
C LYS A 206 -7.46 24.94 -12.74
N HIS A 207 -7.41 23.60 -12.69
CA HIS A 207 -8.02 22.71 -13.67
C HIS A 207 -9.33 22.08 -13.20
N LYS A 208 -9.95 22.62 -12.13
CA LYS A 208 -11.18 22.05 -11.54
C LYS A 208 -12.31 21.89 -12.55
N ASP A 209 -12.41 22.84 -13.50
CA ASP A 209 -13.45 22.87 -14.54
C ASP A 209 -12.99 22.21 -15.86
N ASN A 210 -11.72 21.79 -15.96
CA ASN A 210 -11.14 21.08 -17.11
C ASN A 210 -10.79 19.64 -16.76
N ARG A 211 -11.81 18.81 -16.56
CA ARG A 211 -11.64 17.40 -16.13
C ARG A 211 -11.56 16.41 -17.28
N ASP A 212 -11.92 16.81 -18.50
CA ASP A 212 -11.82 15.92 -19.66
C ASP A 212 -10.33 15.82 -20.08
N PRO A 213 -9.73 14.62 -20.02
CA PRO A 213 -8.32 14.42 -20.38
C PRO A 213 -8.01 14.78 -21.83
N LYS A 214 -8.98 14.77 -22.73
CA LYS A 214 -8.80 15.22 -24.13
C LYS A 214 -8.29 16.67 -24.23
N ASN A 215 -8.56 17.48 -23.22
CA ASN A 215 -8.18 18.89 -23.17
C ASN A 215 -6.82 19.12 -22.45
N TRP A 216 -6.07 18.07 -22.10
CA TRP A 216 -4.82 18.20 -21.32
C TRP A 216 -3.56 18.32 -22.19
N LYS A 217 -3.72 18.61 -23.46
CA LYS A 217 -2.57 18.87 -24.32
C LYS A 217 -1.72 20.01 -23.78
N GLY A 218 -0.42 19.78 -23.66
CA GLY A 218 0.53 20.73 -23.08
C GLY A 218 0.65 20.66 -21.55
N PHE A 219 -0.15 19.85 -20.85
CA PHE A 219 -0.04 19.67 -19.39
C PHE A 219 1.31 19.05 -19.01
N LYS A 220 1.78 19.46 -17.85
CA LYS A 220 3.00 18.94 -17.20
C LYS A 220 2.59 18.05 -16.04
N PHE A 221 2.92 16.76 -16.13
CA PHE A 221 2.63 15.80 -15.08
C PHE A 221 3.91 15.33 -14.38
N ALA A 222 3.83 15.20 -13.05
CA ALA A 222 4.86 14.51 -12.28
C ALA A 222 4.52 13.03 -12.16
N ILE A 223 5.56 12.20 -12.26
CA ILE A 223 5.56 10.77 -11.97
C ILE A 223 6.71 10.45 -11.01
N PRO A 224 6.59 9.43 -10.14
CA PRO A 224 7.63 9.16 -9.14
C PRO A 224 8.88 8.49 -9.73
N PHE A 225 8.73 7.77 -10.84
CA PHE A 225 9.80 7.07 -11.51
C PHE A 225 9.38 6.62 -12.92
N GLU A 226 10.32 6.55 -13.85
CA GLU A 226 10.04 6.20 -15.27
C GLU A 226 9.43 4.81 -15.42
N TYR A 227 9.98 3.80 -14.71
CA TYR A 227 9.50 2.42 -14.76
C TYR A 227 8.54 2.10 -13.59
N SER A 228 7.64 3.02 -13.29
CA SER A 228 6.62 2.86 -12.26
C SER A 228 5.26 2.59 -12.88
N MET A 229 4.42 1.88 -12.15
CA MET A 229 3.01 1.74 -12.53
C MET A 229 2.30 3.08 -12.68
N HIS A 230 2.72 4.11 -11.93
CA HIS A 230 2.19 5.46 -12.04
C HIS A 230 2.39 6.03 -13.44
N ASN A 231 3.61 5.90 -13.98
CA ASN A 231 3.91 6.34 -15.34
C ASN A 231 3.07 5.56 -16.37
N PHE A 232 3.00 4.24 -16.24
CA PHE A 232 2.28 3.42 -17.21
C PHE A 232 0.76 3.66 -17.16
N LEU A 233 0.18 3.77 -15.97
CA LEU A 233 -1.26 4.05 -15.82
C LEU A 233 -1.62 5.46 -16.30
N LEU A 234 -0.77 6.45 -16.04
CA LEU A 234 -0.99 7.80 -16.56
C LEU A 234 -0.93 7.83 -18.09
N ARG A 235 0.06 7.17 -18.68
CA ARG A 235 0.19 7.03 -20.13
C ARG A 235 -1.01 6.31 -20.75
N TYR A 236 -1.46 5.23 -20.11
CA TYR A 236 -2.63 4.50 -20.54
C TYR A 236 -3.88 5.41 -20.51
N TYR A 237 -4.11 6.12 -19.41
CA TYR A 237 -5.24 7.01 -19.26
C TYR A 237 -5.28 8.14 -20.30
N LEU A 238 -4.12 8.73 -20.60
CA LEU A 238 -3.98 9.77 -21.63
C LEU A 238 -4.22 9.19 -23.03
N ALA A 239 -3.69 8.00 -23.32
CA ALA A 239 -3.86 7.33 -24.59
C ALA A 239 -5.31 6.93 -24.87
N GLU A 240 -6.04 6.43 -23.87
CA GLU A 240 -7.48 6.15 -23.95
C GLU A 240 -8.30 7.41 -24.26
N ALA A 241 -7.84 8.57 -23.80
CA ALA A 241 -8.43 9.86 -24.14
C ALA A 241 -8.04 10.39 -25.55
N GLY A 242 -7.19 9.67 -26.28
CA GLY A 242 -6.72 10.04 -27.60
C GLY A 242 -5.53 10.98 -27.62
N LEU A 243 -4.84 11.18 -26.50
CA LEU A 243 -3.60 11.94 -26.43
C LEU A 243 -2.39 11.02 -26.62
N ASN A 244 -1.35 11.50 -27.28
CA ASN A 244 -0.06 10.84 -27.30
C ASN A 244 0.75 11.27 -26.06
N PRO A 245 0.99 10.36 -25.08
CA PRO A 245 1.68 10.72 -23.83
C PRO A 245 3.15 11.12 -24.02
N ASP A 246 3.76 10.88 -25.20
CA ASP A 246 5.14 11.26 -25.48
C ASP A 246 5.27 12.66 -26.10
N THR A 247 4.21 13.16 -26.75
CA THR A 247 4.27 14.42 -27.51
C THR A 247 3.25 15.45 -27.06
N ASP A 248 2.07 15.02 -26.56
CA ASP A 248 0.99 15.93 -26.22
C ASP A 248 1.04 16.43 -24.78
N VAL A 249 1.79 15.76 -23.90
CA VAL A 249 2.01 16.17 -22.50
C VAL A 249 3.49 16.10 -22.14
N GLN A 250 3.87 16.69 -21.00
CA GLN A 250 5.22 16.60 -20.46
C GLN A 250 5.21 15.74 -19.20
N LEU A 251 5.88 14.58 -19.24
CA LEU A 251 6.05 13.72 -18.07
C LEU A 251 7.41 14.00 -17.43
N ARG A 252 7.42 14.28 -16.12
CA ARG A 252 8.64 14.61 -15.37
C ARG A 252 8.75 13.69 -14.15
N VAL A 253 9.93 13.13 -13.93
CA VAL A 253 10.22 12.39 -12.71
C VAL A 253 10.42 13.39 -11.57
N VAL A 254 9.58 13.30 -10.54
CA VAL A 254 9.62 14.12 -9.34
C VAL A 254 9.43 13.20 -8.13
N PRO A 255 10.32 13.27 -7.11
CA PRO A 255 10.12 12.52 -5.88
C PRO A 255 8.76 12.83 -5.26
N PRO A 256 8.03 11.84 -4.73
CA PRO A 256 6.68 12.06 -4.20
C PRO A 256 6.58 13.17 -3.16
N ALA A 257 7.58 13.32 -2.29
CA ALA A 257 7.61 14.37 -1.28
C ALA A 257 7.65 15.80 -1.86
N GLU A 258 8.07 15.95 -3.11
CA GLU A 258 8.17 17.23 -3.80
C GLU A 258 6.97 17.54 -4.70
N MET A 259 6.09 16.55 -4.96
CA MET A 259 4.98 16.70 -5.91
C MET A 259 4.01 17.81 -5.51
N VAL A 260 3.63 17.86 -4.23
CA VAL A 260 2.67 18.87 -3.72
C VAL A 260 3.26 20.28 -3.79
N ALA A 261 4.53 20.44 -3.48
CA ALA A 261 5.23 21.72 -3.60
C ALA A 261 5.32 22.20 -5.06
N ASN A 262 5.62 21.29 -5.99
CA ASN A 262 5.65 21.59 -7.42
C ASN A 262 4.26 21.94 -7.97
N LEU A 263 3.20 21.27 -7.47
CA LEU A 263 1.82 21.58 -7.83
C LEU A 263 1.44 22.98 -7.35
N ARG A 264 1.78 23.31 -6.09
CA ARG A 264 1.54 24.66 -5.49
C ARG A 264 2.26 25.76 -6.24
N ALA A 265 3.51 25.50 -6.64
CA ALA A 265 4.33 26.48 -7.39
C ALA A 265 3.89 26.63 -8.86
N GLY A 266 2.96 25.80 -9.35
CA GLY A 266 2.53 25.81 -10.75
C GLY A 266 3.56 25.23 -11.73
N ASN A 267 4.58 24.54 -11.24
CA ASN A 267 5.59 23.87 -12.07
C ASN A 267 5.02 22.66 -12.80
N ILE A 268 3.96 22.05 -12.24
CA ILE A 268 3.21 20.92 -12.81
C ILE A 268 1.71 21.22 -12.77
N ASP A 269 0.98 20.61 -13.69
CA ASP A 269 -0.48 20.73 -13.79
C ASP A 269 -1.19 19.62 -12.99
N GLY A 270 -0.49 18.51 -12.79
CA GLY A 270 -0.95 17.37 -12.02
C GLY A 270 0.15 16.36 -11.78
N PHE A 271 -0.19 15.30 -11.08
CA PHE A 271 0.69 14.15 -10.89
C PHE A 271 -0.13 12.86 -10.74
N LEU A 272 0.45 11.74 -11.14
CA LEU A 272 0.03 10.44 -10.66
C LEU A 272 1.04 9.98 -9.62
N GLY A 273 0.59 9.87 -8.39
CA GLY A 273 1.47 9.63 -7.26
C GLY A 273 0.82 8.83 -6.13
N PRO A 274 1.63 8.38 -5.18
CA PRO A 274 1.17 7.61 -4.03
C PRO A 274 0.62 8.51 -2.92
N ASP A 275 -0.23 7.95 -2.07
CA ASP A 275 -0.56 8.58 -0.80
C ASP A 275 0.66 8.53 0.17
N PRO A 276 0.76 9.56 1.04
CA PRO A 276 -0.25 10.54 1.42
C PRO A 276 -0.30 11.81 0.55
N PHE A 277 0.45 11.90 -0.54
CA PHE A 277 0.64 13.15 -1.28
C PHE A 277 -0.59 13.58 -2.06
N ASN A 278 -1.43 12.64 -2.51
CA ASN A 278 -2.73 12.96 -3.12
C ASN A 278 -3.63 13.66 -2.11
N GLN A 279 -3.79 13.07 -0.92
CA GLN A 279 -4.57 13.64 0.17
C GLN A 279 -3.97 14.95 0.68
N ARG A 280 -2.63 15.05 0.71
CA ARG A 280 -1.94 16.28 1.10
C ARG A 280 -2.24 17.44 0.15
N ALA A 281 -2.29 17.18 -1.16
CA ALA A 281 -2.64 18.21 -2.14
C ALA A 281 -4.08 18.73 -1.94
N VAL A 282 -5.00 17.85 -1.57
CA VAL A 282 -6.39 18.21 -1.23
C VAL A 282 -6.45 18.99 0.09
N PHE A 283 -5.79 18.51 1.13
CA PHE A 283 -5.75 19.15 2.44
C PHE A 283 -5.13 20.56 2.38
N ASP A 284 -4.08 20.73 1.60
CA ASP A 284 -3.39 22.01 1.41
C ASP A 284 -4.13 22.95 0.42
N GLU A 285 -5.29 22.53 -0.08
CA GLU A 285 -6.11 23.29 -1.04
C GLU A 285 -5.35 23.70 -2.32
N VAL A 286 -4.42 22.88 -2.79
CA VAL A 286 -3.65 23.13 -4.01
C VAL A 286 -4.03 22.22 -5.17
N GLY A 287 -4.73 21.12 -4.88
CA GLY A 287 -5.15 20.13 -5.86
C GLY A 287 -6.44 19.42 -5.50
N PHE A 288 -6.92 18.64 -6.43
CA PHE A 288 -8.06 17.72 -6.22
C PHE A 288 -7.76 16.36 -6.84
N ILE A 289 -8.32 15.32 -6.26
CA ILE A 289 -8.25 13.97 -6.83
C ILE A 289 -9.19 13.91 -8.03
N HIS A 290 -8.61 13.65 -9.21
CA HIS A 290 -9.35 13.52 -10.44
C HIS A 290 -9.94 12.11 -10.59
N VAL A 291 -9.10 11.09 -10.44
CA VAL A 291 -9.49 9.67 -10.54
C VAL A 291 -8.53 8.80 -9.73
N LEU A 292 -9.07 7.76 -9.11
CA LEU A 292 -8.29 6.76 -8.39
C LEU A 292 -7.77 5.70 -9.37
N THR A 293 -6.58 5.15 -9.10
CA THR A 293 -6.00 4.10 -9.97
C THR A 293 -6.84 2.84 -10.06
N ARG A 294 -7.58 2.49 -9.01
CA ARG A 294 -8.52 1.35 -9.04
C ARG A 294 -9.64 1.52 -10.08
N ASP A 295 -9.96 2.77 -10.43
CA ASP A 295 -11.03 3.10 -11.39
C ASP A 295 -10.47 3.24 -12.82
N LEU A 296 -9.13 3.24 -12.97
CA LEU A 296 -8.45 3.29 -14.27
C LEU A 296 -8.26 1.91 -14.89
N TRP A 297 -8.12 0.90 -14.06
CA TRP A 297 -7.81 -0.47 -14.47
C TRP A 297 -8.63 -1.45 -13.66
N ASN A 298 -9.69 -2.00 -14.27
CA ASN A 298 -10.59 -2.99 -13.70
C ASN A 298 -10.23 -4.43 -14.14
#